data_3d016d41b778a78ce3714a00f62c40fe
#
_entry.id   3d016d41b778a78ce3714a00f62c40fe
#
_cell.length_a   1.000
_cell.length_b   1.000
_cell.length_c   1.000
_cell.angle_alpha   90.00
_cell.angle_beta   90.00
_cell.angle_gamma   90.00
#
_symmetry.space_group_name_H-M   'P 1'
#
loop_
_entity.id
_entity.type
_entity.pdbx_description
1 polymer ?
#
loop_
_entity_poly.entity_id
_entity_poly.type
_entity_poly.pdbx_seq_one_letter_code
_entity_poly.pdbx_strand_id
1 'polypeptide(L)'
;MHIRRARRDLAEGRIDYARYCDYLRAEIAAVIRLQEDIGLDVLVHGEVERNDMVQYFAELLDGFAATRNGWVQSYGSRCVRPPILYGDVARPAPMTVEWTGYAQSLTDRPVKGMITGPVTMLARSFCRTDLALPEVATQLALAVRDEVADLEAAGTAIIQIDEPAIRELLPRRGADRRAYLDWAVGTFRLASDGDVVIDAVQTDAAINPGNS
;
A
#
# COMPACT_ATOMS: atom_id res chain seq x y z
N MET A 1 9.96 21.97 2.30
CA MET A 1 9.93 21.49 3.70
C MET A 1 10.00 19.98 3.67
N HIS A 2 10.74 19.32 4.58
CA HIS A 2 10.81 17.85 4.54
C HIS A 2 9.48 17.27 5.01
N ILE A 3 8.86 16.35 4.27
CA ILE A 3 7.53 15.78 4.54
C ILE A 3 7.39 15.18 5.97
N ARG A 4 8.46 14.57 6.48
CA ARG A 4 8.50 14.05 7.87
C ARG A 4 8.28 15.14 8.91
N ARG A 5 8.76 16.38 8.65
CA ARG A 5 8.53 17.51 9.53
C ARG A 5 7.08 17.98 9.45
N ALA A 6 6.51 18.07 8.24
CA ALA A 6 5.11 18.46 8.06
C ALA A 6 4.16 17.49 8.79
N ARG A 7 4.42 16.16 8.69
CA ARG A 7 3.64 15.12 9.39
C ARG A 7 3.74 15.25 10.91
N ARG A 8 4.93 15.53 11.44
CA ARG A 8 5.12 15.80 12.88
C ARG A 8 4.41 17.09 13.31
N ASP A 9 4.50 18.16 12.50
CA ASP A 9 3.88 19.44 12.80
C ASP A 9 2.34 19.33 12.83
N LEU A 10 1.76 18.48 11.96
CA LEU A 10 0.34 18.12 12.01
C LEU A 10 0.01 17.34 13.30
N ALA A 11 0.76 16.31 13.62
CA ALA A 11 0.53 15.48 14.81
C ALA A 11 0.63 16.25 16.13
N GLU A 12 1.44 17.32 16.17
CA GLU A 12 1.61 18.19 17.32
C GLU A 12 0.70 19.44 17.25
N GLY A 13 -0.19 19.53 16.27
CA GLY A 13 -1.15 20.64 16.12
C GLY A 13 -0.54 21.98 15.75
N ARG A 14 0.71 22.00 15.23
CA ARG A 14 1.37 23.25 14.76
C ARG A 14 0.87 23.71 13.40
N ILE A 15 0.35 22.80 12.61
CA ILE A 15 -0.35 23.08 11.35
C ILE A 15 -1.67 22.31 11.35
N ASP A 16 -2.66 22.79 10.62
CA ASP A 16 -3.90 22.10 10.36
C ASP A 16 -3.77 21.10 9.19
N TYR A 17 -4.81 20.31 8.99
CA TYR A 17 -4.85 19.30 7.93
C TYR A 17 -4.81 19.93 6.53
N ALA A 18 -5.47 21.06 6.33
CA ALA A 18 -5.47 21.76 5.04
C ALA A 18 -4.04 22.18 4.65
N ARG A 19 -3.30 22.76 5.59
CA ARG A 19 -1.90 23.13 5.38
C ARG A 19 -1.00 21.93 5.11
N TYR A 20 -1.26 20.81 5.78
CA TYR A 20 -0.55 19.56 5.52
C TYR A 20 -0.82 19.05 4.10
N CYS A 21 -2.09 19.08 3.64
CA CYS A 21 -2.44 18.72 2.26
C CYS A 21 -1.76 19.60 1.21
N ASP A 22 -1.60 20.90 1.48
CA ASP A 22 -0.86 21.79 0.58
C ASP A 22 0.61 21.36 0.41
N TYR A 23 1.25 20.91 1.49
CA TYR A 23 2.60 20.33 1.40
C TYR A 23 2.63 19.04 0.60
N LEU A 24 1.66 18.13 0.79
CA LEU A 24 1.57 16.91 0.00
C LEU A 24 1.41 17.20 -1.49
N ARG A 25 0.50 18.12 -1.84
CA ARG A 25 0.28 18.54 -3.24
C ARG A 25 1.54 19.14 -3.88
N ALA A 26 2.27 19.96 -3.14
CA ALA A 26 3.52 20.53 -3.65
C ALA A 26 4.59 19.47 -3.91
N GLU A 27 4.73 18.48 -3.04
CA GLU A 27 5.68 17.37 -3.21
C GLU A 27 5.26 16.46 -4.37
N ILE A 28 3.97 16.10 -4.49
CA ILE A 28 3.44 15.34 -5.63
C ILE A 28 3.76 16.06 -6.94
N ALA A 29 3.47 17.37 -7.02
CA ALA A 29 3.76 18.15 -8.22
C ALA A 29 5.26 18.20 -8.57
N ALA A 30 6.13 18.22 -7.57
CA ALA A 30 7.57 18.13 -7.79
C ALA A 30 8.00 16.77 -8.31
N VAL A 31 7.42 15.67 -7.76
CA VAL A 31 7.70 14.30 -8.21
C VAL A 31 7.22 14.05 -9.64
N ILE A 32 6.01 14.53 -9.99
CA ILE A 32 5.48 14.41 -11.37
C ILE A 32 6.41 15.12 -12.36
N ARG A 33 6.77 16.40 -12.09
CA ARG A 33 7.70 17.14 -12.97
C ARG A 33 9.04 16.44 -13.13
N LEU A 34 9.63 15.93 -12.04
CA LEU A 34 10.89 15.21 -12.11
C LEU A 34 10.80 13.99 -13.01
N GLN A 35 9.71 13.21 -12.91
CA GLN A 35 9.51 12.02 -13.73
C GLN A 35 9.31 12.37 -15.22
N GLU A 36 8.62 13.47 -15.51
CA GLU A 36 8.49 13.98 -16.87
C GLU A 36 9.84 14.42 -17.45
N ASP A 37 10.65 15.15 -16.68
CA ASP A 37 11.98 15.65 -17.07
C ASP A 37 12.96 14.51 -17.39
N ILE A 38 12.90 13.40 -16.65
CA ILE A 38 13.71 12.21 -16.94
C ILE A 38 13.12 11.29 -18.01
N GLY A 39 11.91 11.60 -18.50
CA GLY A 39 11.31 10.93 -19.65
C GLY A 39 10.59 9.61 -19.35
N LEU A 40 10.02 9.42 -18.15
CA LEU A 40 9.23 8.23 -17.85
C LEU A 40 7.89 8.26 -18.61
N ASP A 41 7.45 7.12 -19.13
CA ASP A 41 6.18 6.98 -19.88
C ASP A 41 4.97 6.81 -18.93
N VAL A 42 5.16 6.14 -17.79
CA VAL A 42 4.15 5.93 -16.76
C VAL A 42 4.68 6.52 -15.46
N LEU A 43 3.89 7.40 -14.85
CA LEU A 43 4.30 8.15 -13.65
C LEU A 43 3.64 7.57 -12.40
N VAL A 44 4.16 7.97 -11.24
CA VAL A 44 3.56 7.68 -9.92
C VAL A 44 3.49 8.96 -9.10
N HIS A 45 2.53 9.06 -8.17
CA HIS A 45 2.40 10.25 -7.32
C HIS A 45 3.48 10.38 -6.23
N GLY A 46 4.33 9.35 -6.05
CA GLY A 46 5.47 9.36 -5.13
C GLY A 46 5.15 8.97 -3.70
N GLU A 47 3.89 8.64 -3.39
CA GLU A 47 3.45 8.11 -2.08
C GLU A 47 3.83 8.99 -0.87
N VAL A 48 3.85 10.31 -1.08
CA VAL A 48 4.33 11.28 -0.08
C VAL A 48 3.41 11.35 1.16
N GLU A 49 2.14 10.98 1.02
CA GLU A 49 1.17 10.89 2.10
C GLU A 49 1.44 9.70 3.03
N ARG A 50 2.16 8.68 2.57
CA ARG A 50 2.38 7.42 3.29
C ARG A 50 3.63 7.50 4.15
N ASN A 51 3.53 7.01 5.37
CA ASN A 51 4.69 6.78 6.25
C ASN A 51 5.27 5.36 6.05
N ASP A 52 4.37 4.41 5.83
CA ASP A 52 4.63 3.01 5.54
C ASP A 52 3.47 2.45 4.72
N MET A 53 3.74 1.57 3.76
CA MET A 53 2.73 1.03 2.86
C MET A 53 1.63 0.26 3.59
N VAL A 54 1.97 -0.50 4.63
CA VAL A 54 1.00 -1.31 5.37
C VAL A 54 0.26 -0.47 6.40
N GLN A 55 0.98 0.34 7.18
CA GLN A 55 0.37 1.20 8.19
C GLN A 55 -0.61 2.20 7.58
N TYR A 56 -0.29 2.79 6.43
CA TYR A 56 -1.15 3.75 5.75
C TYR A 56 -2.53 3.16 5.45
N PHE A 57 -2.58 1.99 4.80
CA PHE A 57 -3.84 1.34 4.48
C PHE A 57 -4.58 0.84 5.72
N ALA A 58 -3.85 0.29 6.69
CA ALA A 58 -4.45 -0.18 7.93
C ALA A 58 -5.11 0.95 8.75
N GLU A 59 -4.56 2.17 8.72
CA GLU A 59 -5.15 3.34 9.38
C GLU A 59 -6.45 3.85 8.68
N LEU A 60 -6.69 3.43 7.42
CA LEU A 60 -7.87 3.77 6.62
C LEU A 60 -8.94 2.67 6.58
N LEU A 61 -8.64 1.51 7.14
CA LEU A 61 -9.55 0.36 7.21
C LEU A 61 -10.08 0.16 8.62
N ASP A 62 -11.37 -0.19 8.72
CA ASP A 62 -11.93 -0.69 9.97
C ASP A 62 -11.33 -2.05 10.34
N GLY A 63 -11.34 -2.39 11.61
CA GLY A 63 -10.77 -3.64 12.13
C GLY A 63 -9.28 -3.56 12.47
N PHE A 64 -8.63 -2.43 12.17
CA PHE A 64 -7.22 -2.19 12.47
C PHE A 64 -7.02 -1.13 13.56
N ALA A 65 -5.91 -1.26 14.27
CA ALA A 65 -5.38 -0.25 15.17
C ALA A 65 -3.86 -0.10 14.99
N ALA A 66 -3.35 1.11 15.18
CA ALA A 66 -1.91 1.38 15.23
C ALA A 66 -1.51 1.87 16.62
N THR A 67 -0.39 1.38 17.15
CA THR A 67 0.15 1.87 18.42
C THR A 67 0.75 3.27 18.26
N ARG A 68 0.72 4.06 19.33
CA ARG A 68 1.40 5.37 19.32
C ARG A 68 2.94 5.23 19.31
N ASN A 69 3.48 4.31 20.09
CA ASN A 69 4.93 4.20 20.35
C ASN A 69 5.51 2.83 20.03
N GLY A 70 4.77 1.91 19.44
CA GLY A 70 5.21 0.54 19.11
C GLY A 70 6.11 0.49 17.87
N TRP A 71 7.19 1.29 17.87
CA TRP A 71 8.14 1.29 16.77
C TRP A 71 8.97 0.02 16.74
N VAL A 72 9.04 -0.61 15.57
CA VAL A 72 9.83 -1.80 15.29
C VAL A 72 10.79 -1.49 14.16
N GLN A 73 12.03 -1.93 14.28
CA GLN A 73 13.00 -1.82 13.20
C GLN A 73 12.57 -2.71 12.01
N SER A 74 12.59 -2.12 10.83
CA SER A 74 12.35 -2.80 9.57
C SER A 74 13.68 -2.97 8.82
N TYR A 75 13.81 -2.44 7.62
CA TYR A 75 15.07 -2.53 6.84
C TYR A 75 16.03 -1.39 7.20
N GLY A 76 17.30 -1.72 7.47
CA GLY A 76 18.33 -0.74 7.82
C GLY A 76 17.93 0.07 9.04
N SER A 77 17.93 1.39 8.92
CA SER A 77 17.55 2.33 10.00
C SER A 77 16.07 2.71 9.96
N ARG A 78 15.27 2.13 9.07
CA ARG A 78 13.83 2.41 8.97
C ARG A 78 13.09 1.74 10.12
N CYS A 79 12.24 2.50 10.79
CA CYS A 79 11.31 1.98 11.80
C CYS A 79 9.88 2.12 11.30
N VAL A 80 9.05 1.12 11.59
CA VAL A 80 7.62 1.05 11.28
C VAL A 80 6.83 0.76 12.54
N ARG A 81 5.53 0.99 12.51
CA ARG A 81 4.59 0.57 13.55
C ARG A 81 3.67 -0.48 12.94
N PRO A 82 3.94 -1.78 13.14
CA PRO A 82 3.09 -2.82 12.61
C PRO A 82 1.65 -2.63 13.11
N PRO A 83 0.66 -2.65 12.23
CA PRO A 83 -0.74 -2.58 12.63
C PRO A 83 -1.17 -3.80 13.44
N ILE A 84 -2.22 -3.62 14.23
CA ILE A 84 -2.89 -4.69 14.97
C ILE A 84 -4.27 -4.89 14.32
N LEU A 85 -4.47 -6.04 13.71
CA LEU A 85 -5.75 -6.46 13.16
C LEU A 85 -6.53 -7.19 14.25
N TYR A 86 -7.56 -6.53 14.80
CA TYR A 86 -8.31 -7.01 15.95
C TYR A 86 -9.79 -7.32 15.65
N GLY A 87 -10.31 -6.87 14.52
CA GLY A 87 -11.71 -7.00 14.14
C GLY A 87 -11.91 -7.41 12.68
N ASP A 88 -13.15 -7.42 12.22
CA ASP A 88 -13.46 -7.63 10.82
C ASP A 88 -13.05 -6.42 9.98
N VAL A 89 -12.52 -6.68 8.79
CA VAL A 89 -12.02 -5.61 7.91
C VAL A 89 -13.15 -5.06 7.06
N ALA A 90 -13.29 -3.72 7.07
CA ALA A 90 -14.13 -3.01 6.14
C ALA A 90 -13.41 -1.76 5.63
N ARG A 91 -13.73 -1.35 4.40
CA ARG A 91 -13.23 -0.11 3.79
C ARG A 91 -14.33 0.96 3.84
N PRO A 92 -14.27 1.93 4.76
CA PRO A 92 -15.33 2.93 4.92
C PRO A 92 -15.35 3.99 3.81
N ALA A 93 -14.19 4.23 3.14
CA ALA A 93 -14.05 5.25 2.10
C ALA A 93 -12.89 4.93 1.15
N PRO A 94 -12.81 5.57 -0.04
CA PRO A 94 -11.65 5.52 -0.92
C PRO A 94 -10.36 5.93 -0.20
N MET A 95 -9.26 5.22 -0.46
CA MET A 95 -8.00 5.39 0.26
C MET A 95 -6.96 6.19 -0.51
N THR A 96 -6.88 6.00 -1.84
CA THR A 96 -5.80 6.56 -2.68
C THR A 96 -6.31 7.36 -3.87
N VAL A 97 -7.61 7.32 -4.15
CA VAL A 97 -8.24 7.94 -5.33
C VAL A 97 -7.97 9.44 -5.41
N GLU A 98 -8.09 10.18 -4.29
CA GLU A 98 -7.85 11.63 -4.26
C GLU A 98 -6.43 11.99 -4.71
N TRP A 99 -5.41 11.30 -4.17
CA TRP A 99 -4.01 11.61 -4.46
C TRP A 99 -3.60 11.16 -5.86
N THR A 100 -4.09 10.01 -6.32
CA THR A 100 -3.89 9.52 -7.69
C THR A 100 -4.54 10.47 -8.70
N GLY A 101 -5.79 10.87 -8.46
CA GLY A 101 -6.51 11.82 -9.32
C GLY A 101 -5.86 13.21 -9.35
N TYR A 102 -5.37 13.69 -8.20
CA TYR A 102 -4.62 14.95 -8.16
C TYR A 102 -3.33 14.84 -8.98
N ALA A 103 -2.56 13.77 -8.83
CA ALA A 103 -1.34 13.57 -9.62
C ALA A 103 -1.65 13.47 -11.13
N GLN A 104 -2.72 12.77 -11.52
CA GLN A 104 -3.15 12.69 -12.91
C GLN A 104 -3.57 14.05 -13.48
N SER A 105 -4.10 14.95 -12.66
CA SER A 105 -4.46 16.30 -13.11
C SER A 105 -3.27 17.21 -13.47
N LEU A 106 -2.05 16.79 -13.15
CA LEU A 106 -0.81 17.54 -13.39
C LEU A 106 -0.07 17.14 -14.66
N THR A 107 -0.50 16.07 -15.36
CA THR A 107 0.21 15.50 -16.49
C THR A 107 -0.74 14.81 -17.49
N ASP A 108 -0.36 14.80 -18.77
CA ASP A 108 -1.06 14.04 -19.81
C ASP A 108 -0.58 12.57 -19.89
N ARG A 109 0.51 12.21 -19.19
CA ARG A 109 1.00 10.84 -19.12
C ARG A 109 0.18 10.04 -18.10
N PRO A 110 0.02 8.71 -18.29
CA PRO A 110 -0.71 7.89 -17.31
C PRO A 110 -0.01 7.90 -15.95
N VAL A 111 -0.77 8.16 -14.90
CA VAL A 111 -0.31 8.02 -13.50
C VAL A 111 -0.83 6.70 -12.96
N LYS A 112 0.08 5.86 -12.48
CA LYS A 112 -0.21 4.55 -11.93
C LYS A 112 -0.72 4.65 -10.49
N GLY A 113 -1.88 4.04 -10.21
CA GLY A 113 -2.36 3.79 -8.85
C GLY A 113 -1.49 2.73 -8.16
N MET A 114 -1.17 2.94 -6.88
CA MET A 114 -0.31 2.04 -6.10
C MET A 114 -1.03 1.59 -4.85
N ILE A 115 -1.19 0.27 -4.66
CA ILE A 115 -1.91 -0.33 -3.53
C ILE A 115 -1.06 -1.45 -2.93
N THR A 116 -1.14 -1.66 -1.62
CA THR A 116 -0.56 -2.83 -0.97
C THR A 116 -1.56 -3.99 -0.98
N GLY A 117 -1.11 -5.16 -1.37
CA GLY A 117 -1.95 -6.33 -1.47
C GLY A 117 -2.30 -6.99 -0.14
N PRO A 118 -3.36 -7.82 -0.11
CA PRO A 118 -3.93 -8.39 1.11
C PRO A 118 -2.97 -9.27 1.89
N VAL A 119 -2.17 -10.10 1.22
CA VAL A 119 -1.22 -11.00 1.89
C VAL A 119 -0.09 -10.22 2.55
N THR A 120 0.39 -9.15 1.90
CA THR A 120 1.42 -8.28 2.45
C THR A 120 0.91 -7.50 3.67
N MET A 121 -0.32 -7.00 3.62
CA MET A 121 -0.94 -6.35 4.78
C MET A 121 -1.04 -7.31 5.96
N LEU A 122 -1.45 -8.55 5.73
CA LEU A 122 -1.53 -9.61 6.74
C LEU A 122 -0.15 -9.93 7.33
N ALA A 123 0.84 -10.15 6.46
CA ALA A 123 2.20 -10.53 6.84
C ALA A 123 2.92 -9.50 7.70
N ARG A 124 2.57 -8.23 7.53
CA ARG A 124 3.19 -7.09 8.24
C ARG A 124 2.35 -6.57 9.39
N SER A 125 1.27 -7.27 9.76
CA SER A 125 0.37 -6.93 10.87
C SER A 125 0.40 -7.98 11.96
N PHE A 126 0.07 -7.59 13.19
CA PHE A 126 -0.28 -8.54 14.25
C PHE A 126 -1.73 -8.97 14.04
N CYS A 127 -1.94 -10.20 13.60
CA CYS A 127 -3.25 -10.68 13.22
C CYS A 127 -4.03 -11.26 14.41
N ARG A 128 -5.36 -11.09 14.39
CA ARG A 128 -6.33 -11.81 15.25
C ARG A 128 -6.15 -13.32 15.09
N THR A 129 -6.50 -14.07 16.12
CA THR A 129 -6.30 -15.53 16.16
C THR A 129 -7.60 -16.34 16.24
N ASP A 130 -8.75 -15.67 16.23
CA ASP A 130 -10.09 -16.30 16.28
C ASP A 130 -10.62 -16.71 14.89
N LEU A 131 -10.02 -16.17 13.80
CA LEU A 131 -10.28 -16.57 12.43
C LEU A 131 -9.02 -17.15 11.78
N ALA A 132 -9.22 -18.02 10.78
CA ALA A 132 -8.12 -18.53 9.98
C ALA A 132 -7.55 -17.43 9.05
N LEU A 133 -6.23 -17.45 8.83
CA LEU A 133 -5.57 -16.45 7.97
C LEU A 133 -6.20 -16.30 6.57
N PRO A 134 -6.64 -17.37 5.86
CA PRO A 134 -7.32 -17.23 4.57
C PRO A 134 -8.64 -16.45 4.64
N GLU A 135 -9.37 -16.56 5.74
CA GLU A 135 -10.65 -15.83 5.93
C GLU A 135 -10.38 -14.34 6.11
N VAL A 136 -9.40 -13.99 6.92
CA VAL A 136 -8.97 -12.61 7.12
C VAL A 136 -8.40 -12.01 5.84
N ALA A 137 -7.58 -12.79 5.10
CA ALA A 137 -7.05 -12.39 3.80
C ALA A 137 -8.15 -12.11 2.79
N THR A 138 -9.25 -12.87 2.83
CA THR A 138 -10.42 -12.63 1.96
C THR A 138 -11.11 -11.31 2.29
N GLN A 139 -11.25 -10.95 3.56
CA GLN A 139 -11.81 -9.63 3.95
C GLN A 139 -10.93 -8.49 3.43
N LEU A 140 -9.62 -8.60 3.59
CA LEU A 140 -8.67 -7.63 3.04
C LEU A 140 -8.73 -7.54 1.51
N ALA A 141 -8.83 -8.70 0.83
CA ALA A 141 -8.94 -8.74 -0.63
C ALA A 141 -10.19 -8.02 -1.14
N LEU A 142 -11.32 -8.15 -0.46
CA LEU A 142 -12.54 -7.41 -0.80
C LEU A 142 -12.36 -5.90 -0.62
N ALA A 143 -11.73 -5.46 0.47
CA ALA A 143 -11.43 -4.05 0.69
C ALA A 143 -10.49 -3.46 -0.37
N VAL A 144 -9.46 -4.22 -0.79
CA VAL A 144 -8.54 -3.82 -1.87
C VAL A 144 -9.25 -3.81 -3.22
N ARG A 145 -10.10 -4.79 -3.51
CA ARG A 145 -10.91 -4.82 -4.74
C ARG A 145 -11.80 -3.58 -4.86
N ASP A 146 -12.44 -3.18 -3.77
CA ASP A 146 -13.29 -2.00 -3.78
C ASP A 146 -12.47 -0.72 -4.03
N GLU A 147 -11.21 -0.65 -3.57
CA GLU A 147 -10.29 0.44 -3.91
C GLU A 147 -9.87 0.40 -5.40
N VAL A 148 -9.61 -0.79 -5.94
CA VAL A 148 -9.31 -0.98 -7.37
C VAL A 148 -10.47 -0.47 -8.22
N ALA A 149 -11.71 -0.86 -7.88
CA ALA A 149 -12.91 -0.42 -8.59
C ALA A 149 -13.11 1.11 -8.55
N ASP A 150 -12.83 1.75 -7.40
CA ASP A 150 -12.93 3.21 -7.28
C ASP A 150 -11.84 3.94 -8.09
N LEU A 151 -10.61 3.43 -8.11
CA LEU A 151 -9.53 3.96 -8.96
C LEU A 151 -9.86 3.83 -10.45
N GLU A 152 -10.41 2.69 -10.86
CA GLU A 152 -10.85 2.43 -12.21
C GLU A 152 -11.98 3.38 -12.61
N ALA A 153 -13.00 3.51 -11.75
CA ALA A 153 -14.11 4.46 -11.96
C ALA A 153 -13.64 5.93 -12.04
N ALA A 154 -12.54 6.26 -11.35
CA ALA A 154 -11.90 7.58 -11.41
C ALA A 154 -11.02 7.77 -12.67
N GLY A 155 -10.91 6.76 -13.55
CA GLY A 155 -10.17 6.82 -14.81
C GLY A 155 -8.69 6.47 -14.70
N THR A 156 -8.26 5.82 -13.61
CA THR A 156 -6.87 5.34 -13.47
C THR A 156 -6.63 4.18 -14.43
N ALA A 157 -5.76 4.37 -15.41
CA ALA A 157 -5.51 3.41 -16.48
C ALA A 157 -4.63 2.23 -16.08
N ILE A 158 -3.79 2.38 -15.05
CA ILE A 158 -2.85 1.37 -14.57
C ILE A 158 -2.91 1.33 -13.05
N ILE A 159 -3.09 0.15 -12.47
CA ILE A 159 -3.08 -0.06 -11.03
C ILE A 159 -2.07 -1.15 -10.69
N GLN A 160 -1.16 -0.85 -9.77
CA GLN A 160 -0.18 -1.81 -9.25
C GLN A 160 -0.59 -2.23 -7.84
N ILE A 161 -0.67 -3.54 -7.62
CA ILE A 161 -0.89 -4.15 -6.30
C ILE A 161 0.39 -4.86 -5.88
N ASP A 162 1.05 -4.34 -4.84
CA ASP A 162 2.32 -4.86 -4.33
C ASP A 162 2.11 -6.03 -3.36
N GLU A 163 2.58 -7.21 -3.75
CA GLU A 163 2.42 -8.47 -2.99
C GLU A 163 3.74 -9.23 -2.74
N PRO A 164 4.78 -8.60 -2.18
CA PRO A 164 6.05 -9.27 -1.92
C PRO A 164 5.93 -10.41 -0.91
N ALA A 165 4.95 -10.36 0.01
CA ALA A 165 4.81 -11.34 1.07
C ALA A 165 4.36 -12.72 0.57
N ILE A 166 3.76 -12.85 -0.60
CA ILE A 166 3.44 -14.16 -1.19
C ILE A 166 4.71 -15.02 -1.27
N ARG A 167 5.83 -14.42 -1.70
CA ARG A 167 7.11 -15.10 -1.77
C ARG A 167 7.80 -15.23 -0.40
N GLU A 168 7.77 -14.18 0.40
CA GLU A 168 8.45 -14.13 1.69
C GLU A 168 7.91 -15.17 2.69
N LEU A 169 6.58 -15.37 2.69
CA LEU A 169 5.90 -16.31 3.57
C LEU A 169 5.75 -17.71 2.99
N LEU A 170 6.34 -18.00 1.82
CA LEU A 170 6.25 -19.34 1.21
C LEU A 170 6.76 -20.39 2.19
N PRO A 171 5.93 -21.39 2.56
CA PRO A 171 6.31 -22.42 3.52
C PRO A 171 7.58 -23.18 3.09
N ARG A 172 8.46 -23.44 4.05
CA ARG A 172 9.69 -24.22 3.79
C ARG A 172 9.38 -25.67 3.41
N ARG A 173 8.34 -26.25 4.01
CA ARG A 173 7.91 -27.62 3.70
C ARG A 173 7.13 -27.66 2.39
N GLY A 174 7.55 -28.50 1.45
CA GLY A 174 6.91 -28.61 0.14
C GLY A 174 5.43 -29.00 0.20
N ALA A 175 5.05 -29.85 1.16
CA ALA A 175 3.67 -30.27 1.36
C ALA A 175 2.71 -29.11 1.71
N ASP A 176 3.21 -28.08 2.41
CA ASP A 176 2.39 -26.96 2.87
C ASP A 176 2.28 -25.84 1.81
N ARG A 177 3.17 -25.86 0.81
CA ARG A 177 3.23 -24.78 -0.22
C ARG A 177 1.98 -24.70 -1.07
N ARG A 178 1.41 -25.83 -1.43
CA ARG A 178 0.20 -25.88 -2.27
C ARG A 178 -0.97 -25.18 -1.58
N ALA A 179 -1.27 -25.59 -0.36
CA ALA A 179 -2.36 -25.00 0.42
C ALA A 179 -2.16 -23.49 0.65
N TYR A 180 -0.91 -23.07 0.94
CA TYR A 180 -0.58 -21.66 1.08
C TYR A 180 -0.82 -20.88 -0.22
N LEU A 181 -0.28 -21.34 -1.35
CA LEU A 181 -0.41 -20.66 -2.64
C LEU A 181 -1.87 -20.63 -3.11
N ASP A 182 -2.65 -21.67 -2.85
CA ASP A 182 -4.05 -21.72 -3.24
C ASP A 182 -4.85 -20.55 -2.63
N TRP A 183 -4.68 -20.26 -1.34
CA TRP A 183 -5.37 -19.11 -0.74
C TRP A 183 -4.68 -17.77 -1.02
N ALA A 184 -3.35 -17.69 -0.98
CA ALA A 184 -2.63 -16.44 -1.18
C ALA A 184 -2.80 -15.87 -2.60
N VAL A 185 -2.70 -16.74 -3.61
CA VAL A 185 -2.98 -16.36 -5.01
C VAL A 185 -4.48 -16.12 -5.23
N GLY A 186 -5.33 -16.89 -4.56
CA GLY A 186 -6.79 -16.70 -4.60
C GLY A 186 -7.20 -15.32 -4.10
N THR A 187 -6.64 -14.87 -2.98
CA THR A 187 -6.93 -13.52 -2.43
C THR A 187 -6.35 -12.41 -3.31
N PHE A 188 -5.17 -12.60 -3.90
CA PHE A 188 -4.64 -11.65 -4.87
C PHE A 188 -5.56 -11.52 -6.08
N ARG A 189 -6.01 -12.63 -6.65
CA ARG A 189 -6.95 -12.62 -7.78
C ARG A 189 -8.27 -11.93 -7.43
N LEU A 190 -8.80 -12.18 -6.22
CA LEU A 190 -10.01 -11.52 -5.74
C LEU A 190 -9.80 -9.99 -5.61
N ALA A 191 -8.65 -9.56 -5.11
CA ALA A 191 -8.29 -8.15 -4.98
C ALA A 191 -8.12 -7.45 -6.34
N SER A 192 -7.74 -8.21 -7.36
CA SER A 192 -7.45 -7.74 -8.71
C SER A 192 -8.58 -8.01 -9.72
N ASP A 193 -9.76 -8.41 -9.27
CA ASP A 193 -10.91 -8.74 -10.10
C ASP A 193 -11.56 -7.46 -10.66
N GLY A 194 -10.96 -6.96 -11.74
CA GLY A 194 -11.38 -5.78 -12.52
C GLY A 194 -10.83 -5.87 -13.94
N ASP A 195 -11.28 -4.98 -14.82
CA ASP A 195 -10.86 -4.93 -16.24
C ASP A 195 -9.49 -4.24 -16.46
N VAL A 196 -8.81 -3.87 -15.38
CA VAL A 196 -7.54 -3.11 -15.43
C VAL A 196 -6.35 -4.04 -15.65
N VAL A 197 -5.40 -3.61 -16.48
CA VAL A 197 -4.11 -4.27 -16.64
C VAL A 197 -3.34 -4.14 -15.32
N ILE A 198 -3.24 -5.24 -14.59
CA ILE A 198 -2.47 -5.31 -13.34
C ILE A 198 -1.03 -5.62 -13.71
N ASP A 199 -0.17 -4.61 -13.57
CA ASP A 199 1.25 -4.81 -13.72
C ASP A 199 1.85 -5.28 -12.39
N ALA A 200 2.31 -6.52 -12.46
CA ALA A 200 3.33 -7.22 -11.70
C ALA A 200 3.42 -7.06 -10.17
N VAL A 201 3.42 -8.20 -9.57
CA VAL A 201 4.14 -8.54 -8.32
C VAL A 201 5.56 -7.95 -8.39
N GLN A 202 5.79 -6.79 -7.79
CA GLN A 202 7.14 -6.33 -7.54
C GLN A 202 7.75 -7.21 -6.45
N THR A 203 8.40 -8.29 -6.89
CA THR A 203 9.32 -9.01 -6.01
C THR A 203 10.56 -8.14 -5.90
N ASP A 204 10.88 -7.63 -4.71
CA ASP A 204 12.20 -7.07 -4.42
C ASP A 204 13.27 -8.15 -4.64
N ALA A 205 13.64 -8.33 -5.89
CA ALA A 205 14.74 -9.18 -6.32
C ALA A 205 16.06 -8.41 -6.27
N ALA A 206 16.28 -7.66 -5.20
CA ALA A 206 17.61 -7.19 -4.82
C ALA A 206 18.15 -8.08 -3.69
N ILE A 207 18.21 -9.37 -3.92
CA ILE A 207 19.18 -10.22 -3.23
C ILE A 207 20.49 -10.01 -3.95
N ASN A 208 21.34 -9.22 -3.31
CA ASN A 208 22.75 -9.04 -3.67
C ASN A 208 23.42 -10.43 -3.77
N PRO A 209 23.86 -10.91 -4.96
CA PRO A 209 24.65 -12.13 -5.05
C PRO A 209 26.12 -11.74 -4.88
N GLY A 210 26.54 -11.53 -3.66
CA GLY A 210 27.93 -11.17 -3.40
C GLY A 210 28.24 -11.12 -1.92
N ASN A 211 28.38 -12.30 -1.33
CA ASN A 211 29.40 -12.63 -0.33
C ASN A 211 29.44 -14.16 -0.15
N SER A 212 30.23 -14.80 -0.96
CA SER A 212 30.88 -16.07 -0.63
C SER A 212 32.14 -15.78 0.16
#